data_c1ead6c47a7549e52c4b7310b080e649
#
_entry.id   c1ead6c47a7549e52c4b7310b080e649
#
_cell.length_a   1.000
_cell.length_b   1.000
_cell.length_c   1.000
_cell.angle_alpha   90.00
_cell.angle_beta   90.00
_cell.angle_gamma   90.00
#
_symmetry.space_group_name_H-M   'P 1'
#
loop_
_entity.id
_entity.type
_entity.pdbx_description
1 polymer ?
#
loop_
_entity_poly.entity_id
_entity_poly.type
_entity_poly.pdbx_seq_one_letter_code
_entity_poly.pdbx_strand_id
1 'polypeptide(L)'
;MGNDDEQRPQGPPDYKVYRARRGLFSRLRKPDLSSLREREWRAPKLPGRGGGGRSGRELGARRQRPWAKRALKWIGIAAAGWVLLSFLAFAVSAQLQSFKLSGEAKSTLHGNPLLLPSAQTILVLGTDARPPDSNEPVGVPSEECYEQQAHGDSPHGECTAGQFRADTLMLIRAGGGAFRKLSIPRDVYAEIPGQSPQEINGAFAFGGAGAQIEAVEDFLGIEVDHVAIVNFTGFEDLIDAVGGVVVDVPKKVCADISGGAGGGQGGYTVRLGRGENTLDGERALSYARLRKPSPCPGPGPSAYTLGYSDFDRARAQQAVIGGIKGRLTDPLRLPYNFVRGPIIGWNAPKAFVSDMGFLTMPQLILAAGIGGDSQADVLCQGANSGCRVGPGESIEVPDSEGRRAVKRLLG
;
A
#
# COMPACT_ATOMS: atom_id res chain seq x y z
N MET A 1 27.77 -17.60 66.17
CA MET A 1 26.42 -17.04 66.34
C MET A 1 26.03 -16.50 65.01
N GLY A 2 25.49 -17.24 64.21
CA GLY A 2 24.45 -17.99 63.71
C GLY A 2 23.15 -17.19 63.58
N ASN A 3 22.72 -16.84 62.35
CA ASN A 3 21.30 -16.74 62.06
C ASN A 3 21.14 -17.09 60.58
N ASP A 4 20.71 -18.33 60.37
CA ASP A 4 20.14 -18.85 59.14
C ASP A 4 18.70 -18.37 59.05
N ASP A 5 18.40 -17.40 58.16
CA ASP A 5 17.03 -17.08 57.78
C ASP A 5 16.62 -17.94 56.56
N GLU A 6 15.89 -19.02 56.86
CA GLU A 6 15.17 -19.86 55.89
C GLU A 6 14.23 -19.04 55.02
N GLN A 7 14.56 -18.90 53.74
CA GLN A 7 13.63 -18.45 52.73
C GLN A 7 12.62 -19.55 52.40
N ARG A 8 11.36 -19.37 52.83
CA ARG A 8 10.23 -20.21 52.41
C ARG A 8 9.99 -19.99 50.90
N PRO A 9 9.71 -21.05 50.14
CA PRO A 9 9.33 -20.91 48.73
C PRO A 9 7.97 -20.22 48.64
N GLN A 10 7.92 -19.15 47.82
CA GLN A 10 6.69 -18.46 47.48
C GLN A 10 5.83 -19.38 46.60
N GLY A 11 4.57 -19.58 46.99
CA GLY A 11 3.57 -20.33 46.23
C GLY A 11 3.31 -19.74 44.83
N PRO A 12 2.73 -20.53 43.93
CA PRO A 12 2.46 -20.08 42.56
C PRO A 12 1.53 -18.85 42.53
N PRO A 13 1.72 -17.96 41.59
CA PRO A 13 0.93 -16.74 41.50
C PRO A 13 -0.55 -17.03 41.22
N ASP A 14 -1.41 -16.31 41.94
CA ASP A 14 -2.87 -16.36 41.82
C ASP A 14 -3.31 -15.80 40.44
N TYR A 15 -3.73 -16.66 39.54
CA TYR A 15 -4.29 -16.21 38.25
C TYR A 15 -5.80 -16.39 38.21
N LYS A 16 -6.48 -15.33 37.83
CA LYS A 16 -7.93 -15.34 37.62
C LYS A 16 -8.28 -16.08 36.31
N VAL A 17 -8.90 -17.25 36.45
CA VAL A 17 -9.45 -17.99 35.31
C VAL A 17 -10.71 -17.29 34.82
N TYR A 18 -10.66 -16.63 33.67
CA TYR A 18 -11.83 -16.12 32.99
C TYR A 18 -12.55 -17.27 32.28
N ARG A 19 -13.72 -17.69 32.81
CA ARG A 19 -14.62 -18.59 32.07
C ARG A 19 -15.22 -17.82 30.87
N ALA A 20 -14.93 -18.26 29.66
CA ALA A 20 -15.55 -17.76 28.44
C ALA A 20 -17.09 -17.91 28.57
N ARG A 21 -17.82 -16.83 28.32
CA ARG A 21 -19.29 -16.86 28.19
C ARG A 21 -19.66 -17.80 27.05
N ARG A 22 -20.46 -18.81 27.31
CA ARG A 22 -21.00 -19.72 26.31
C ARG A 22 -21.76 -18.92 25.25
N GLY A 23 -21.28 -18.98 24.01
CA GLY A 23 -21.91 -18.35 22.87
C GLY A 23 -23.25 -19.00 22.50
N LEU A 24 -24.03 -18.31 21.71
CA LEU A 24 -25.43 -18.54 21.33
C LEU A 24 -25.71 -19.89 20.61
N PHE A 25 -24.68 -20.68 20.30
CA PHE A 25 -24.78 -21.96 19.56
C PHE A 25 -24.80 -23.22 20.45
N SER A 26 -24.96 -23.12 21.78
CA SER A 26 -25.00 -24.28 22.68
C SER A 26 -26.33 -25.06 22.70
N ARG A 27 -27.27 -24.79 21.81
CA ARG A 27 -28.57 -25.48 21.71
C ARG A 27 -28.67 -26.54 20.62
N LEU A 28 -27.59 -26.97 20.01
CA LEU A 28 -27.60 -28.17 19.20
C LEU A 28 -27.49 -29.36 20.15
N ARG A 29 -28.64 -29.97 20.51
CA ARG A 29 -28.72 -31.24 21.21
C ARG A 29 -27.90 -32.26 20.45
N LYS A 30 -26.92 -32.87 21.12
CA LYS A 30 -26.26 -34.06 20.60
C LYS A 30 -27.35 -35.14 20.47
N PRO A 31 -27.50 -35.80 19.31
CA PRO A 31 -28.41 -36.91 19.22
C PRO A 31 -27.98 -38.02 20.18
N ASP A 32 -28.91 -38.51 20.98
CA ASP A 32 -28.72 -39.64 21.88
C ASP A 32 -28.60 -40.91 21.05
N LEU A 33 -27.42 -41.48 20.98
CA LEU A 33 -27.10 -42.70 20.24
C LEU A 33 -27.30 -43.97 21.08
N SER A 34 -27.80 -43.87 22.31
CA SER A 34 -28.01 -45.03 23.19
C SER A 34 -29.10 -45.98 22.65
N SER A 35 -30.04 -45.49 21.86
CA SER A 35 -31.11 -46.27 21.26
C SER A 35 -30.70 -47.14 20.04
N LEU A 36 -29.45 -47.05 19.58
CA LEU A 36 -28.96 -47.84 18.47
C LEU A 36 -28.30 -49.16 18.86
N ARG A 37 -28.20 -49.45 20.18
CA ARG A 37 -27.47 -50.65 20.68
C ARG A 37 -28.38 -51.87 20.95
N GLU A 38 -29.71 -51.74 20.81
CA GLU A 38 -30.64 -52.81 21.16
C GLU A 38 -31.58 -53.21 20.01
N ARG A 39 -31.19 -53.08 18.76
CA ARG A 39 -31.93 -53.72 17.68
C ARG A 39 -31.29 -55.04 17.30
N GLU A 40 -31.79 -56.13 17.90
CA GLU A 40 -31.53 -57.49 17.44
C GLU A 40 -31.93 -57.60 15.97
N TRP A 41 -30.99 -58.04 15.15
CA TRP A 41 -31.21 -58.39 13.75
C TRP A 41 -32.09 -59.63 13.66
N ARG A 42 -33.41 -59.48 13.49
CA ARG A 42 -34.26 -60.56 13.00
C ARG A 42 -34.20 -60.58 11.48
N ALA A 43 -33.62 -61.62 10.91
CA ALA A 43 -33.62 -61.88 9.50
C ALA A 43 -35.04 -61.91 8.93
N PRO A 44 -35.36 -61.15 7.86
CA PRO A 44 -36.70 -61.23 7.27
C PRO A 44 -36.90 -62.58 6.56
N LYS A 45 -38.01 -63.29 6.88
CA LYS A 45 -38.45 -64.45 6.18
C LYS A 45 -38.77 -64.03 4.73
N LEU A 46 -38.19 -64.72 3.76
CA LEU A 46 -38.48 -64.56 2.33
C LEU A 46 -39.94 -65.06 2.05
N PRO A 47 -40.78 -64.21 1.50
CA PRO A 47 -42.07 -64.70 0.93
C PRO A 47 -41.87 -65.24 -0.49
N GLY A 48 -42.56 -66.24 -0.76
CA GLY A 48 -42.50 -66.99 -1.99
C GLY A 48 -42.75 -66.18 -3.27
N ARG A 49 -42.25 -66.74 -4.31
CA ARG A 49 -42.30 -66.37 -5.72
C ARG A 49 -43.77 -66.23 -6.20
N GLY A 50 -44.16 -64.99 -6.45
CA GLY A 50 -45.43 -64.68 -7.17
C GLY A 50 -45.11 -63.57 -8.18
N GLY A 51 -45.33 -63.90 -9.45
CA GLY A 51 -44.97 -63.01 -10.57
C GLY A 51 -45.93 -61.83 -10.71
N GLY A 52 -45.44 -60.79 -11.34
CA GLY A 52 -46.25 -59.74 -11.90
C GLY A 52 -45.86 -58.33 -11.59
N GLY A 53 -45.44 -57.57 -12.58
CA GLY A 53 -45.53 -56.13 -12.56
C GLY A 53 -44.16 -55.37 -12.31
N ARG A 54 -43.41 -55.17 -13.38
CA ARG A 54 -42.39 -54.09 -13.48
C ARG A 54 -43.10 -52.74 -13.32
N SER A 55 -43.08 -52.19 -12.16
CA SER A 55 -43.22 -50.73 -12.02
C SER A 55 -41.83 -50.16 -11.67
N GLY A 56 -41.16 -49.62 -12.70
CA GLY A 56 -39.97 -48.87 -12.53
C GLY A 56 -40.28 -47.68 -11.61
N ARG A 57 -39.74 -47.72 -10.35
CA ARG A 57 -39.60 -46.50 -9.56
C ARG A 57 -38.56 -45.65 -10.26
N GLU A 58 -39.04 -44.74 -11.12
CA GLU A 58 -38.27 -43.60 -11.52
C GLU A 58 -37.76 -42.94 -10.25
N LEU A 59 -36.45 -42.97 -10.07
CA LEU A 59 -35.74 -42.11 -9.11
C LEU A 59 -36.14 -40.68 -9.44
N GLY A 60 -37.07 -40.13 -8.63
CA GLY A 60 -37.66 -38.83 -8.84
C GLY A 60 -36.57 -37.81 -9.10
N ALA A 61 -36.52 -37.32 -10.32
CA ALA A 61 -35.72 -36.21 -10.71
C ALA A 61 -35.89 -35.11 -9.66
N ARG A 62 -34.84 -34.77 -8.96
CA ARG A 62 -34.78 -33.74 -7.91
C ARG A 62 -35.37 -32.46 -8.50
N ARG A 63 -36.64 -32.21 -8.21
CA ARG A 63 -37.42 -31.07 -8.73
C ARG A 63 -36.66 -29.80 -8.35
N GLN A 64 -35.87 -29.26 -9.27
CA GLN A 64 -35.12 -28.03 -9.05
C GLN A 64 -36.13 -26.95 -8.70
N ARG A 65 -36.06 -26.50 -7.46
CA ARG A 65 -36.97 -25.48 -6.90
C ARG A 65 -36.83 -24.18 -7.71
N PRO A 66 -37.85 -23.76 -8.47
CA PRO A 66 -37.74 -22.62 -9.39
C PRO A 66 -37.42 -21.29 -8.67
N TRP A 67 -37.74 -21.19 -7.38
CA TRP A 67 -37.40 -20.05 -6.54
C TRP A 67 -35.88 -19.92 -6.32
N ALA A 68 -35.16 -21.06 -6.19
CA ALA A 68 -33.69 -21.03 -5.99
C ALA A 68 -32.95 -20.45 -7.21
N LYS A 69 -33.43 -20.80 -8.44
CA LYS A 69 -32.87 -20.20 -9.66
C LYS A 69 -33.16 -18.70 -9.75
N ARG A 70 -34.33 -18.25 -9.33
CA ARG A 70 -34.69 -16.82 -9.28
C ARG A 70 -33.85 -16.08 -8.22
N ALA A 71 -33.73 -16.63 -7.01
CA ALA A 71 -32.92 -16.08 -5.94
C ALA A 71 -31.45 -15.95 -6.37
N LEU A 72 -30.87 -16.99 -6.98
CA LEU A 72 -29.50 -16.95 -7.49
C LEU A 72 -29.29 -15.86 -8.56
N LYS A 73 -30.27 -15.69 -9.47
CA LYS A 73 -30.25 -14.61 -10.47
C LYS A 73 -30.25 -13.24 -9.81
N TRP A 74 -31.10 -13.00 -8.82
CA TRP A 74 -31.15 -11.71 -8.11
C TRP A 74 -29.91 -11.45 -7.28
N ILE A 75 -29.32 -12.47 -6.64
CA ILE A 75 -28.03 -12.36 -5.95
C ILE A 75 -26.94 -11.99 -6.95
N GLY A 76 -26.91 -12.63 -8.13
CA GLY A 76 -25.94 -12.29 -9.17
C GLY A 76 -26.09 -10.85 -9.68
N ILE A 77 -27.34 -10.38 -9.90
CA ILE A 77 -27.61 -9.00 -10.30
C ILE A 77 -27.16 -8.01 -9.20
N ALA A 78 -27.48 -8.31 -7.94
CA ALA A 78 -27.06 -7.45 -6.82
C ALA A 78 -25.53 -7.41 -6.67
N ALA A 79 -24.85 -8.54 -6.82
CA ALA A 79 -23.40 -8.61 -6.80
C ALA A 79 -22.76 -7.81 -7.96
N ALA A 80 -23.31 -7.97 -9.17
CA ALA A 80 -22.85 -7.20 -10.33
C ALA A 80 -23.08 -5.68 -10.13
N GLY A 81 -24.23 -5.29 -9.60
CA GLY A 81 -24.53 -3.90 -9.25
C GLY A 81 -23.58 -3.33 -8.21
N TRP A 82 -23.19 -4.14 -7.21
CA TRP A 82 -22.21 -3.76 -6.20
C TRP A 82 -20.81 -3.55 -6.78
N VAL A 83 -20.36 -4.43 -7.66
CA VAL A 83 -19.08 -4.29 -8.38
C VAL A 83 -19.11 -3.03 -9.26
N LEU A 84 -20.22 -2.80 -9.99
CA LEU A 84 -20.37 -1.59 -10.79
C LEU A 84 -20.33 -0.33 -9.94
N LEU A 85 -21.01 -0.31 -8.79
CA LEU A 85 -20.95 0.80 -7.84
C LEU A 85 -19.52 1.06 -7.35
N SER A 86 -18.77 0.00 -7.03
CA SER A 86 -17.37 0.08 -6.62
C SER A 86 -16.50 0.69 -7.72
N PHE A 87 -16.71 0.25 -8.96
CA PHE A 87 -16.00 0.78 -10.12
C PHE A 87 -16.36 2.24 -10.40
N LEU A 88 -17.65 2.62 -10.30
CA LEU A 88 -18.08 4.00 -10.48
C LEU A 88 -17.49 4.92 -9.39
N ALA A 89 -17.49 4.48 -8.14
CA ALA A 89 -16.85 5.22 -7.04
C ALA A 89 -15.37 5.45 -7.34
N PHE A 90 -14.66 4.43 -7.80
CA PHE A 90 -13.27 4.52 -8.22
C PHE A 90 -13.09 5.49 -9.40
N ALA A 91 -13.87 5.34 -10.46
CA ALA A 91 -13.76 6.14 -11.69
C ALA A 91 -14.00 7.63 -11.41
N VAL A 92 -15.04 7.95 -10.64
CA VAL A 92 -15.33 9.33 -10.24
C VAL A 92 -14.20 9.89 -9.38
N SER A 93 -13.74 9.13 -8.38
CA SER A 93 -12.63 9.57 -7.52
C SER A 93 -11.34 9.79 -8.33
N ALA A 94 -10.97 8.87 -9.23
CA ALA A 94 -9.79 9.01 -10.09
C ALA A 94 -9.88 10.25 -11.00
N GLN A 95 -11.05 10.50 -11.59
CA GLN A 95 -11.24 11.68 -12.41
C GLN A 95 -11.13 12.98 -11.60
N LEU A 96 -11.65 13.01 -10.39
CA LEU A 96 -11.51 14.18 -9.51
C LEU A 96 -10.04 14.44 -9.14
N GLN A 97 -9.25 13.39 -8.89
CA GLN A 97 -7.82 13.56 -8.60
C GLN A 97 -7.04 14.05 -9.82
N SER A 98 -7.41 13.62 -11.04
CA SER A 98 -6.72 14.07 -12.25
C SER A 98 -6.90 15.56 -12.57
N PHE A 99 -7.94 16.20 -12.06
CA PHE A 99 -8.12 17.64 -12.18
C PHE A 99 -7.23 18.47 -11.25
N LYS A 100 -6.67 17.86 -10.22
CA LYS A 100 -5.84 18.55 -9.23
C LYS A 100 -4.39 18.75 -9.68
N LEU A 101 -3.92 17.98 -10.66
CA LEU A 101 -2.59 18.13 -11.22
C LEU A 101 -2.52 19.39 -12.08
N SER A 102 -1.44 20.16 -11.94
CA SER A 102 -1.20 21.39 -12.71
C SER A 102 -1.16 21.14 -14.22
N GLY A 103 -1.50 22.18 -14.99
CA GLY A 103 -1.40 22.13 -16.46
C GLY A 103 0.04 22.00 -16.93
N GLU A 104 0.98 22.61 -16.21
CA GLU A 104 2.41 22.56 -16.50
C GLU A 104 2.93 21.12 -16.36
N ALA A 105 2.69 20.46 -15.22
CA ALA A 105 3.08 19.06 -15.06
C ALA A 105 2.43 18.13 -16.10
N LYS A 106 1.20 18.40 -16.53
CA LYS A 106 0.56 17.61 -17.61
C LYS A 106 1.22 17.78 -18.97
N SER A 107 1.77 18.96 -19.25
CA SER A 107 2.41 19.25 -20.55
C SER A 107 3.77 18.57 -20.72
N THR A 108 4.42 18.17 -19.64
CA THR A 108 5.69 17.43 -19.67
C THR A 108 5.53 15.92 -19.84
N LEU A 109 4.30 15.40 -19.72
CA LEU A 109 4.04 13.95 -19.75
C LEU A 109 3.83 13.44 -21.17
N HIS A 110 4.32 12.23 -21.47
CA HIS A 110 4.29 11.58 -22.78
C HIS A 110 3.28 10.42 -22.86
N GLY A 111 2.56 10.14 -21.77
CA GLY A 111 1.68 8.99 -21.63
C GLY A 111 0.44 8.99 -22.52
N ASN A 112 -0.08 7.82 -22.75
CA ASN A 112 -1.37 7.62 -23.38
C ASN A 112 -2.34 6.92 -22.43
N PRO A 113 -3.66 7.04 -22.62
CA PRO A 113 -4.64 6.46 -21.69
C PRO A 113 -4.71 4.93 -21.71
N LEU A 114 -4.01 4.25 -22.63
CA LEU A 114 -4.02 2.78 -22.77
C LEU A 114 -2.72 2.17 -22.23
N LEU A 115 -2.66 1.93 -20.93
CA LEU A 115 -1.49 1.41 -20.23
C LEU A 115 -1.32 -0.12 -20.41
N LEU A 116 -2.41 -0.88 -20.50
CA LEU A 116 -2.31 -2.35 -20.55
C LEU A 116 -1.60 -2.90 -21.79
N PRO A 117 -1.86 -2.41 -23.03
CA PRO A 117 -1.23 -2.96 -24.22
C PRO A 117 0.24 -2.56 -24.38
N SER A 118 0.64 -1.41 -23.82
CA SER A 118 2.01 -0.90 -23.93
C SER A 118 2.54 -0.54 -22.55
N ALA A 119 3.74 -0.99 -22.23
CA ALA A 119 4.35 -0.61 -20.97
C ALA A 119 4.65 0.89 -20.94
N GLN A 120 4.26 1.56 -19.85
CA GLN A 120 4.47 2.99 -19.63
C GLN A 120 5.23 3.23 -18.33
N THR A 121 5.96 4.32 -18.27
CA THR A 121 6.78 4.72 -17.13
C THR A 121 6.03 5.75 -16.29
N ILE A 122 5.84 5.46 -15.02
CA ILE A 122 5.10 6.30 -14.08
C ILE A 122 6.10 6.78 -13.03
N LEU A 123 6.22 8.10 -12.87
CA LEU A 123 7.00 8.70 -11.79
C LEU A 123 6.12 8.86 -10.55
N VAL A 124 6.48 8.19 -9.49
CA VAL A 124 5.84 8.32 -8.17
C VAL A 124 6.67 9.27 -7.32
N LEU A 125 6.06 10.34 -6.86
CA LEU A 125 6.66 11.36 -6.02
C LEU A 125 6.05 11.33 -4.62
N GLY A 126 6.89 11.30 -3.59
CA GLY A 126 6.50 11.57 -2.21
C GLY A 126 7.13 12.90 -1.79
N THR A 127 6.31 13.88 -1.48
CA THR A 127 6.76 15.21 -1.08
C THR A 127 6.45 15.48 0.39
N ASP A 128 7.22 16.34 1.03
CA ASP A 128 6.96 16.85 2.37
C ASP A 128 5.98 18.03 2.37
N ALA A 129 5.59 18.53 1.20
CA ALA A 129 4.52 19.51 1.06
C ALA A 129 3.18 18.92 1.55
N ARG A 130 2.49 19.68 2.39
CA ARG A 130 1.23 19.27 3.04
C ARG A 130 0.20 20.38 2.90
N PRO A 131 -0.39 20.56 1.72
CA PRO A 131 -1.45 21.54 1.59
C PRO A 131 -2.66 21.11 2.42
N PRO A 132 -3.34 22.04 3.11
CA PRO A 132 -4.54 21.74 3.89
C PRO A 132 -5.67 21.17 3.03
N ASP A 133 -5.72 21.56 1.78
CA ASP A 133 -6.68 21.05 0.78
C ASP A 133 -5.93 20.20 -0.23
N SER A 134 -6.34 18.99 -0.42
CA SER A 134 -5.81 17.92 -1.28
C SER A 134 -5.53 18.31 -2.75
N ASN A 135 -5.09 19.53 -3.02
CA ASN A 135 -4.57 19.97 -4.31
C ASN A 135 -3.14 19.44 -4.51
N GLU A 136 -2.62 19.54 -5.72
CA GLU A 136 -1.24 19.19 -6.00
C GLU A 136 -0.32 19.87 -4.97
N PRO A 137 0.53 19.10 -4.25
CA PRO A 137 1.54 19.71 -3.40
C PRO A 137 2.49 20.48 -4.32
N VAL A 138 2.39 21.79 -4.29
CA VAL A 138 3.22 22.67 -5.13
C VAL A 138 4.61 22.77 -4.53
N GLY A 139 5.64 22.56 -5.34
CA GLY A 139 7.03 22.83 -4.98
C GLY A 139 7.32 24.32 -4.89
N VAL A 140 6.53 25.16 -5.62
CA VAL A 140 6.61 26.62 -5.58
C VAL A 140 5.56 27.15 -4.62
N PRO A 141 5.92 28.05 -3.68
CA PRO A 141 4.97 28.72 -2.81
C PRO A 141 3.93 29.45 -3.67
N SER A 142 2.64 29.27 -3.35
CA SER A 142 1.57 29.98 -4.03
C SER A 142 1.69 31.50 -3.80
N GLU A 143 1.15 32.27 -4.72
CA GLU A 143 1.04 33.73 -4.57
C GLU A 143 0.32 34.10 -3.26
N GLU A 144 -0.68 33.31 -2.84
CA GLU A 144 -1.34 33.42 -1.54
C GLU A 144 -0.37 33.25 -0.34
N CYS A 145 0.63 32.40 -0.45
CA CYS A 145 1.63 32.23 0.61
C CYS A 145 2.48 33.49 0.77
N TYR A 146 2.89 34.11 -0.34
CA TYR A 146 3.61 35.38 -0.30
C TYR A 146 2.74 36.53 0.24
N GLU A 147 1.45 36.57 -0.12
CA GLU A 147 0.52 37.55 0.40
C GLU A 147 0.29 37.39 1.90
N GLN A 148 0.07 36.15 2.39
CA GLN A 148 -0.08 35.85 3.82
C GLN A 148 1.19 36.19 4.60
N GLN A 149 2.38 35.95 4.04
CA GLN A 149 3.65 36.35 4.65
C GLN A 149 3.79 37.87 4.72
N ALA A 150 3.40 38.60 3.70
CA ALA A 150 3.43 40.06 3.65
C ALA A 150 2.51 40.69 4.72
N HIS A 151 1.43 39.98 5.09
CA HIS A 151 0.48 40.39 6.14
C HIS A 151 0.83 39.86 7.55
N GLY A 152 1.91 39.10 7.71
CA GLY A 152 2.35 38.55 9.00
C GLY A 152 1.52 37.36 9.50
N ASP A 153 0.62 36.83 8.67
CA ASP A 153 -0.34 35.76 9.02
C ASP A 153 0.13 34.36 8.57
N SER A 154 1.41 34.20 8.20
CA SER A 154 1.90 32.90 7.75
C SER A 154 2.00 31.90 8.90
N PRO A 155 1.15 30.90 9.00
CA PRO A 155 1.17 29.93 10.10
C PRO A 155 2.34 28.94 10.02
N HIS A 156 3.14 28.95 8.95
CA HIS A 156 4.14 27.90 8.65
C HIS A 156 5.54 28.44 8.31
N GLY A 157 5.86 29.68 8.63
CA GLY A 157 7.18 30.26 8.34
C GLY A 157 7.30 30.90 6.96
N GLU A 158 8.50 31.31 6.59
CA GLU A 158 8.76 32.06 5.35
C GLU A 158 8.43 31.24 4.11
N CYS A 159 7.67 31.84 3.17
CA CYS A 159 7.39 31.30 1.85
C CYS A 159 8.63 31.45 0.96
N THR A 160 9.59 30.57 1.12
CA THR A 160 10.80 30.57 0.31
C THR A 160 10.73 29.50 -0.78
N ALA A 161 11.09 29.85 -2.00
CA ALA A 161 11.38 28.85 -3.03
C ALA A 161 12.43 27.87 -2.48
N GLY A 162 12.19 26.56 -2.66
CA GLY A 162 13.07 25.54 -2.11
C GLY A 162 12.60 24.90 -0.79
N GLN A 163 11.43 25.29 -0.28
CA GLN A 163 10.92 24.78 1.00
C GLN A 163 10.45 23.33 0.94
N PHE A 164 9.84 22.91 -0.18
CA PHE A 164 9.29 21.55 -0.36
C PHE A 164 10.12 20.76 -1.36
N ARG A 165 10.50 19.55 -0.99
CA ARG A 165 11.30 18.66 -1.83
C ARG A 165 10.61 17.32 -2.04
N ALA A 166 10.93 16.66 -3.14
CA ALA A 166 10.49 15.29 -3.40
C ALA A 166 11.38 14.29 -2.64
N ASP A 167 10.97 13.91 -1.44
CA ASP A 167 11.71 12.96 -0.61
C ASP A 167 11.67 11.51 -1.10
N THR A 168 10.74 11.20 -1.99
CA THR A 168 10.61 9.89 -2.62
C THR A 168 10.50 10.07 -4.12
N LEU A 169 11.42 9.45 -4.85
CA LEU A 169 11.39 9.36 -6.30
C LEU A 169 11.43 7.87 -6.68
N MET A 170 10.36 7.39 -7.30
CA MET A 170 10.27 6.00 -7.73
C MET A 170 9.67 5.93 -9.13
N LEU A 171 10.35 5.25 -10.04
CA LEU A 171 9.80 4.92 -11.34
C LEU A 171 9.12 3.55 -11.29
N ILE A 172 7.95 3.46 -11.87
CA ILE A 172 7.20 2.21 -12.07
C ILE A 172 7.00 2.02 -13.57
N ARG A 173 7.53 0.94 -14.12
CA ARG A 173 7.22 0.49 -15.48
C ARG A 173 6.07 -0.48 -15.42
N ALA A 174 4.90 -0.11 -15.94
CA ALA A 174 3.68 -0.90 -15.86
C ALA A 174 2.99 -1.03 -17.22
N GLY A 175 2.35 -2.18 -17.48
CA GLY A 175 1.69 -2.49 -18.73
C GLY A 175 2.51 -3.41 -19.65
N GLY A 176 1.94 -3.88 -20.75
CA GLY A 176 2.60 -4.85 -21.65
C GLY A 176 3.07 -6.14 -20.96
N GLY A 177 2.46 -6.51 -19.83
CA GLY A 177 2.91 -7.65 -19.00
C GLY A 177 4.06 -7.32 -18.04
N ALA A 178 4.56 -6.09 -18.04
CA ALA A 178 5.61 -5.64 -17.12
C ALA A 178 5.01 -4.96 -15.87
N PHE A 179 5.68 -5.16 -14.73
CA PHE A 179 5.51 -4.35 -13.52
C PHE A 179 6.84 -4.32 -12.78
N ARG A 180 7.66 -3.29 -13.03
CA ARG A 180 9.00 -3.13 -12.47
C ARG A 180 9.10 -1.81 -11.74
N LYS A 181 9.98 -1.73 -10.74
CA LYS A 181 10.16 -0.55 -9.89
C LYS A 181 11.63 -0.20 -9.79
N LEU A 182 11.94 1.09 -9.89
CA LEU A 182 13.27 1.65 -9.66
C LEU A 182 13.14 2.85 -8.72
N SER A 183 13.73 2.78 -7.53
CA SER A 183 13.82 3.91 -6.63
C SER A 183 15.08 4.71 -6.92
N ILE A 184 14.94 6.04 -7.02
CA ILE A 184 16.04 6.99 -7.17
C ILE A 184 16.29 7.61 -5.80
N PRO A 185 17.50 7.50 -5.23
CA PRO A 185 17.83 8.22 -3.99
C PRO A 185 17.67 9.73 -4.19
N ARG A 186 17.06 10.41 -3.24
CA ARG A 186 16.72 11.83 -3.34
C ARG A 186 17.95 12.74 -3.44
N ASP A 187 19.07 12.30 -2.87
CA ASP A 187 20.34 13.05 -2.78
C ASP A 187 21.26 12.80 -4.00
N VAL A 188 20.70 12.20 -5.09
CA VAL A 188 21.42 12.06 -6.37
C VAL A 188 21.72 13.43 -6.94
N TYR A 189 22.99 13.66 -7.30
CA TYR A 189 23.44 14.89 -7.95
C TYR A 189 23.05 14.87 -9.43
N ALA A 190 22.29 15.88 -9.86
CA ALA A 190 21.76 15.98 -11.21
C ALA A 190 21.68 17.42 -11.70
N GLU A 191 21.61 17.59 -13.01
CA GLU A 191 21.22 18.86 -13.63
C GLU A 191 19.75 19.14 -13.30
N ILE A 192 19.44 20.37 -12.91
CA ILE A 192 18.09 20.82 -12.62
C ILE A 192 17.68 21.89 -13.63
N PRO A 193 16.55 21.74 -14.32
CA PRO A 193 16.11 22.72 -15.32
C PRO A 193 16.10 24.16 -14.77
N GLY A 194 16.84 25.04 -15.42
CA GLY A 194 16.93 26.46 -15.03
C GLY A 194 17.69 26.76 -13.75
N GLN A 195 18.37 25.77 -13.15
CA GLN A 195 19.15 25.90 -11.91
C GLN A 195 20.56 25.33 -12.07
N SER A 196 21.44 25.61 -11.11
CA SER A 196 22.72 24.93 -11.02
C SER A 196 22.53 23.47 -10.62
N PRO A 197 23.43 22.56 -11.05
CA PRO A 197 23.40 21.14 -10.65
C PRO A 197 23.40 20.99 -9.12
N GLN A 198 22.51 20.14 -8.62
CA GLN A 198 22.33 19.89 -7.19
C GLN A 198 21.63 18.56 -6.94
N GLU A 199 21.16 18.30 -5.72
CA GLU A 199 20.35 17.12 -5.41
C GLU A 199 19.04 17.11 -6.24
N ILE A 200 18.75 15.98 -6.89
CA ILE A 200 17.63 15.82 -7.81
C ILE A 200 16.26 16.14 -7.18
N ASN A 201 16.11 15.92 -5.88
CA ASN A 201 14.87 16.23 -5.15
C ASN A 201 14.58 17.74 -5.07
N GLY A 202 15.59 18.58 -5.30
CA GLY A 202 15.47 20.03 -5.34
C GLY A 202 14.66 20.53 -6.54
N ALA A 203 14.58 19.78 -7.64
CA ALA A 203 13.80 20.15 -8.81
C ALA A 203 12.34 20.45 -8.47
N PHE A 204 11.75 19.64 -7.57
CA PHE A 204 10.37 19.84 -7.11
C PHE A 204 10.17 21.18 -6.41
N ALA A 205 11.17 21.67 -5.70
CA ALA A 205 11.12 22.94 -4.98
C ALA A 205 11.11 24.17 -5.90
N PHE A 206 11.65 24.05 -7.11
CA PHE A 206 11.79 25.17 -8.05
C PHE A 206 10.66 25.24 -9.08
N GLY A 207 10.12 24.10 -9.51
CA GLY A 207 9.10 24.06 -10.58
C GLY A 207 8.09 22.93 -10.40
N GLY A 208 7.86 22.48 -9.14
CA GLY A 208 6.85 21.47 -8.85
C GLY A 208 7.12 20.14 -9.55
N ALA A 209 6.02 19.45 -9.88
CA ALA A 209 6.10 18.15 -10.55
C ALA A 209 6.68 18.23 -11.96
N GLY A 210 6.43 19.33 -12.69
CA GLY A 210 6.97 19.52 -14.03
C GLY A 210 8.49 19.50 -14.07
N ALA A 211 9.14 20.38 -13.32
CA ALA A 211 10.60 20.42 -13.21
C ALA A 211 11.19 19.12 -12.66
N GLN A 212 10.46 18.43 -11.76
CA GLN A 212 10.92 17.13 -11.25
C GLN A 212 10.87 16.04 -12.32
N ILE A 213 9.86 16.05 -13.19
CA ILE A 213 9.76 15.12 -14.31
C ILE A 213 10.94 15.36 -15.27
N GLU A 214 11.14 16.60 -15.71
CA GLU A 214 12.25 16.97 -16.60
C GLU A 214 13.60 16.57 -16.02
N ALA A 215 13.86 16.86 -14.73
CA ALA A 215 15.11 16.49 -14.09
C ALA A 215 15.34 14.96 -14.07
N VAL A 216 14.29 14.14 -13.90
CA VAL A 216 14.40 12.68 -13.93
C VAL A 216 14.61 12.18 -15.36
N GLU A 217 13.92 12.76 -16.34
CA GLU A 217 14.07 12.42 -17.74
C GLU A 217 15.47 12.72 -18.26
N ASP A 218 15.98 13.91 -18.00
CA ASP A 218 17.34 14.33 -18.37
C ASP A 218 18.40 13.45 -17.69
N PHE A 219 18.21 13.16 -16.39
CA PHE A 219 19.16 12.38 -15.62
C PHE A 219 19.25 10.90 -16.09
N LEU A 220 18.14 10.27 -16.45
CA LEU A 220 18.13 8.86 -16.85
C LEU A 220 18.07 8.64 -18.36
N GLY A 221 17.76 9.68 -19.15
CA GLY A 221 17.57 9.59 -20.60
C GLY A 221 16.34 8.75 -20.98
N ILE A 222 15.24 8.90 -20.26
CA ILE A 222 13.98 8.18 -20.48
C ILE A 222 12.81 9.15 -20.46
N GLU A 223 11.71 8.80 -21.12
CA GLU A 223 10.45 9.55 -21.06
C GLU A 223 9.60 9.07 -19.86
N VAL A 224 8.96 10.01 -19.18
CA VAL A 224 7.96 9.77 -18.15
C VAL A 224 6.58 9.93 -18.76
N ASP A 225 5.82 8.85 -18.76
CA ASP A 225 4.49 8.80 -19.36
C ASP A 225 3.43 9.37 -18.43
N HIS A 226 3.54 9.10 -17.13
CA HIS A 226 2.58 9.52 -16.12
C HIS A 226 3.26 9.93 -14.82
N VAL A 227 2.57 10.72 -13.99
CA VAL A 227 3.02 11.08 -12.65
C VAL A 227 1.97 10.73 -11.59
N ALA A 228 2.42 10.32 -10.42
CA ALA A 228 1.59 10.10 -9.24
C ALA A 228 2.25 10.71 -8.00
N ILE A 229 1.69 11.78 -7.48
CA ILE A 229 2.16 12.46 -6.28
C ILE A 229 1.40 11.91 -5.08
N VAL A 230 2.09 11.36 -4.10
CA VAL A 230 1.46 10.73 -2.92
C VAL A 230 0.79 11.78 -2.06
N ASN A 231 -0.51 11.63 -1.85
CA ASN A 231 -1.27 12.38 -0.86
C ASN A 231 -1.32 11.59 0.45
N PHE A 232 -0.75 12.13 1.52
CA PHE A 232 -0.59 11.41 2.77
C PHE A 232 -1.91 11.02 3.43
N THR A 233 -2.89 11.92 3.47
CA THR A 233 -4.21 11.62 4.03
C THR A 233 -4.93 10.54 3.21
N GLY A 234 -4.93 10.67 1.89
CA GLY A 234 -5.52 9.65 1.02
C GLY A 234 -4.78 8.31 1.08
N PHE A 235 -3.47 8.32 1.32
CA PHE A 235 -2.67 7.11 1.52
C PHE A 235 -3.04 6.38 2.81
N GLU A 236 -3.20 7.09 3.93
CA GLU A 236 -3.70 6.53 5.19
C GLU A 236 -5.10 5.94 5.01
N ASP A 237 -6.02 6.71 4.41
CA ASP A 237 -7.39 6.27 4.13
C ASP A 237 -7.44 5.01 3.26
N LEU A 238 -6.57 4.89 2.25
CA LEU A 238 -6.48 3.70 1.41
C LEU A 238 -6.05 2.48 2.23
N ILE A 239 -4.99 2.61 3.03
CA ILE A 239 -4.48 1.50 3.85
C ILE A 239 -5.54 1.04 4.84
N ASP A 240 -6.26 1.95 5.48
CA ASP A 240 -7.34 1.62 6.40
C ASP A 240 -8.55 1.01 5.68
N ALA A 241 -8.85 1.46 4.46
CA ALA A 241 -9.91 0.88 3.64
C ALA A 241 -9.64 -0.58 3.28
N VAL A 242 -8.39 -0.95 2.98
CA VAL A 242 -8.00 -2.36 2.71
C VAL A 242 -7.78 -3.18 3.98
N GLY A 243 -7.94 -2.58 5.16
CA GLY A 243 -7.82 -3.25 6.46
C GLY A 243 -6.39 -3.43 6.93
N GLY A 244 -5.56 -2.43 6.71
CA GLY A 244 -4.14 -2.42 7.04
C GLY A 244 -3.29 -3.22 6.05
N VAL A 245 -1.97 -3.06 6.14
CA VAL A 245 -0.99 -3.76 5.30
C VAL A 245 -0.07 -4.64 6.14
N VAL A 246 0.42 -5.73 5.56
CA VAL A 246 1.45 -6.57 6.19
C VAL A 246 2.78 -6.26 5.53
N VAL A 247 3.77 -5.92 6.35
CA VAL A 247 5.13 -5.65 5.91
C VAL A 247 6.12 -6.52 6.68
N ASP A 248 7.12 -7.03 6.00
CA ASP A 248 8.26 -7.70 6.65
C ASP A 248 9.32 -6.66 6.99
N VAL A 249 9.55 -6.46 8.28
CA VAL A 249 10.52 -5.49 8.80
C VAL A 249 11.84 -6.22 9.07
N PRO A 250 12.92 -5.95 8.33
CA PRO A 250 14.15 -6.74 8.40
C PRO A 250 14.87 -6.61 9.75
N LYS A 251 14.68 -5.49 10.43
CA LYS A 251 15.31 -5.19 11.73
C LYS A 251 14.34 -4.41 12.61
N LYS A 252 14.40 -4.61 13.93
CA LYS A 252 13.60 -3.82 14.89
C LYS A 252 13.86 -2.34 14.69
N VAL A 253 12.80 -1.54 14.57
CA VAL A 253 12.88 -0.11 14.33
C VAL A 253 12.01 0.66 15.31
N CYS A 254 12.58 1.76 15.84
CA CYS A 254 11.87 2.73 16.67
C CYS A 254 12.20 4.12 16.14
N ALA A 255 11.20 4.98 16.06
CA ALA A 255 11.39 6.38 15.66
C ALA A 255 10.21 7.22 16.14
N ASP A 256 10.49 8.49 16.37
CA ASP A 256 9.47 9.49 16.58
C ASP A 256 9.36 10.32 15.29
N ILE A 257 8.20 10.25 14.65
CA ILE A 257 7.90 10.94 13.40
C ILE A 257 7.04 12.16 13.73
N SER A 258 7.56 13.34 13.48
CA SER A 258 6.81 14.58 13.70
C SER A 258 5.83 14.88 12.56
N GLY A 259 4.69 15.45 12.92
CA GLY A 259 3.60 15.86 12.02
C GLY A 259 2.83 14.70 11.39
N GLY A 260 1.50 14.78 11.46
CA GLY A 260 0.57 13.82 10.84
C GLY A 260 0.40 14.05 9.34
N ALA A 261 -0.49 13.26 8.70
CA ALA A 261 -0.79 13.36 7.27
C ALA A 261 -1.36 14.72 6.85
N GLY A 262 -2.19 15.33 7.71
CA GLY A 262 -2.82 16.63 7.46
C GLY A 262 -1.96 17.85 7.76
N GLY A 263 -0.64 17.70 7.99
CA GLY A 263 0.28 18.83 8.24
C GLY A 263 0.17 19.47 9.63
N GLY A 264 -0.73 18.96 10.50
CA GLY A 264 -0.95 19.51 11.84
C GLY A 264 0.22 19.26 12.81
N GLN A 265 0.11 19.90 13.97
CA GLN A 265 0.96 19.57 15.11
C GLN A 265 0.58 18.17 15.59
N GLY A 266 1.56 17.31 15.70
CA GLY A 266 1.37 15.93 16.10
C GLY A 266 2.59 15.11 15.76
N GLY A 267 2.57 13.88 16.13
CA GLY A 267 3.64 12.95 15.81
C GLY A 267 3.21 11.54 16.17
N TYR A 268 3.88 10.59 15.58
CA TYR A 268 3.65 9.19 15.83
C TYR A 268 4.97 8.49 16.20
N THR A 269 4.93 7.73 17.27
CA THR A 269 6.05 6.87 17.66
C THR A 269 5.95 5.52 16.95
N VAL A 270 6.81 5.27 15.98
CA VAL A 270 6.95 3.98 15.31
C VAL A 270 7.70 3.01 16.21
N ARG A 271 7.11 1.84 16.48
CA ARG A 271 7.75 0.73 17.19
C ARG A 271 7.40 -0.57 16.49
N LEU A 272 8.31 -1.05 15.65
CA LEU A 272 8.10 -2.27 14.86
C LEU A 272 9.14 -3.32 15.23
N GLY A 273 8.66 -4.54 15.44
CA GLY A 273 9.53 -5.72 15.65
C GLY A 273 10.14 -6.18 14.31
N ARG A 274 11.17 -7.01 14.39
CA ARG A 274 11.68 -7.75 13.23
C ARG A 274 10.62 -8.77 12.76
N GLY A 275 10.46 -8.93 11.45
CA GLY A 275 9.52 -9.86 10.83
C GLY A 275 8.21 -9.20 10.44
N GLU A 276 7.16 -9.98 10.28
CA GLU A 276 5.85 -9.50 9.84
C GLU A 276 5.19 -8.58 10.85
N ASN A 277 4.80 -7.39 10.39
CA ASN A 277 4.04 -6.41 11.15
C ASN A 277 2.79 -6.02 10.35
N THR A 278 1.64 -5.92 11.02
CA THR A 278 0.43 -5.36 10.43
C THR A 278 0.35 -3.88 10.81
N LEU A 279 0.30 -3.02 9.79
CA LEU A 279 0.28 -1.58 9.93
C LEU A 279 -1.07 -1.03 9.45
N ASP A 280 -1.65 -0.12 10.22
CA ASP A 280 -2.72 0.78 9.79
C ASP A 280 -2.15 1.93 8.94
N GLY A 281 -3.02 2.83 8.49
CA GLY A 281 -2.62 3.95 7.62
C GLY A 281 -1.53 4.82 8.23
N GLU A 282 -1.72 5.26 9.48
CA GLU A 282 -0.78 6.12 10.19
C GLU A 282 0.59 5.45 10.38
N ARG A 283 0.61 4.19 10.80
CA ARG A 283 1.84 3.43 10.99
C ARG A 283 2.57 3.16 9.69
N ALA A 284 1.84 2.84 8.64
CA ALA A 284 2.41 2.56 7.32
C ALA A 284 3.02 3.84 6.71
N LEU A 285 2.32 4.98 6.81
CA LEU A 285 2.84 6.27 6.39
C LEU A 285 4.09 6.64 7.19
N SER A 286 4.04 6.49 8.51
CA SER A 286 5.16 6.80 9.40
C SER A 286 6.36 5.90 9.10
N TYR A 287 6.16 4.62 8.82
CA TYR A 287 7.23 3.69 8.42
C TYR A 287 7.85 4.06 7.07
N ALA A 288 7.04 4.45 6.10
CA ALA A 288 7.52 4.89 4.78
C ALA A 288 8.28 6.24 4.82
N ARG A 289 7.98 7.09 5.81
CA ARG A 289 8.62 8.41 6.03
C ARG A 289 9.85 8.37 6.94
N LEU A 290 10.15 7.22 7.51
CA LEU A 290 11.25 7.09 8.48
C LEU A 290 12.58 7.54 7.87
N ARG A 291 13.28 8.45 8.57
CA ARG A 291 14.61 8.95 8.18
C ARG A 291 15.70 8.64 9.23
N LYS A 292 15.38 8.90 10.49
CA LYS A 292 16.33 8.73 11.60
C LYS A 292 15.67 7.91 12.69
N PRO A 293 15.99 6.60 12.77
CA PRO A 293 15.50 5.80 13.88
C PRO A 293 16.11 6.26 15.21
N SER A 294 15.29 6.21 16.25
CA SER A 294 15.70 6.43 17.62
C SER A 294 16.09 5.11 18.28
N PRO A 295 16.91 5.13 19.36
CA PRO A 295 17.12 3.95 20.16
C PRO A 295 15.79 3.38 20.66
N CYS A 296 15.58 2.07 20.45
CA CYS A 296 14.39 1.39 20.98
C CYS A 296 14.48 1.30 22.52
N PRO A 297 13.44 1.66 23.27
CA PRO A 297 13.41 1.42 24.70
C PRO A 297 13.37 -0.08 25.00
N GLY A 298 14.04 -0.50 26.10
CA GLY A 298 14.09 -1.87 26.59
C GLY A 298 15.37 -2.62 26.28
N PRO A 299 15.54 -3.85 26.81
CA PRO A 299 16.76 -4.64 26.65
C PRO A 299 16.95 -5.09 25.20
N GLY A 300 18.17 -4.99 24.71
CA GLY A 300 18.59 -5.43 23.38
C GLY A 300 19.01 -4.30 22.46
N PRO A 301 19.92 -4.56 21.52
CA PRO A 301 20.36 -3.54 20.60
C PRO A 301 19.20 -3.15 19.67
N SER A 302 18.90 -1.86 19.58
CA SER A 302 18.13 -1.33 18.45
C SER A 302 19.01 -1.46 17.22
N ALA A 303 18.56 -2.26 16.26
CA ALA A 303 19.38 -2.71 15.15
C ALA A 303 19.76 -1.58 14.16
N TYR A 304 19.21 -0.39 14.34
CA TYR A 304 19.49 0.78 13.49
C TYR A 304 20.26 1.92 14.21
N THR A 305 20.86 1.68 15.36
CA THR A 305 21.68 2.68 16.06
C THR A 305 22.90 3.12 15.27
N LEU A 306 23.25 2.44 14.18
CA LEU A 306 24.41 2.70 13.33
C LEU A 306 24.02 2.75 11.83
N GLY A 307 23.13 3.69 11.44
CA GLY A 307 22.90 4.00 10.04
C GLY A 307 21.65 3.37 9.42
N TYR A 308 20.55 4.09 9.51
CA TYR A 308 19.41 3.94 8.61
C TYR A 308 19.71 4.81 7.39
N SER A 309 19.81 4.16 6.23
CA SER A 309 20.15 4.81 4.97
C SER A 309 18.89 5.13 4.16
N ASP A 310 19.03 5.95 3.13
CA ASP A 310 17.98 6.17 2.14
C ASP A 310 17.58 4.87 1.40
N PHE A 311 18.52 3.92 1.29
CA PHE A 311 18.20 2.58 0.79
C PHE A 311 17.24 1.80 1.70
N ASP A 312 17.38 1.94 3.01
CA ASP A 312 16.45 1.30 3.96
C ASP A 312 15.07 1.95 3.88
N ARG A 313 15.00 3.28 3.69
CA ARG A 313 13.75 4.01 3.46
C ARG A 313 13.09 3.57 2.15
N ALA A 314 13.83 3.49 1.06
CA ALA A 314 13.31 3.02 -0.22
C ALA A 314 12.73 1.60 -0.11
N ARG A 315 13.39 0.71 0.63
CA ARG A 315 12.88 -0.65 0.91
C ARG A 315 11.60 -0.62 1.76
N ALA A 316 11.53 0.25 2.77
CA ALA A 316 10.33 0.40 3.58
C ALA A 316 9.13 0.85 2.73
N GLN A 317 9.31 1.84 1.86
CA GLN A 317 8.30 2.30 0.91
C GLN A 317 7.84 1.18 -0.02
N GLN A 318 8.78 0.43 -0.58
CA GLN A 318 8.48 -0.71 -1.44
C GLN A 318 7.75 -1.83 -0.71
N ALA A 319 8.10 -2.10 0.56
CA ALA A 319 7.41 -3.08 1.39
C ALA A 319 5.95 -2.68 1.65
N VAL A 320 5.68 -1.40 1.91
CA VAL A 320 4.30 -0.91 2.09
C VAL A 320 3.50 -1.04 0.80
N ILE A 321 4.05 -0.67 -0.37
CA ILE A 321 3.40 -0.85 -1.68
C ILE A 321 3.12 -2.35 -1.93
N GLY A 322 4.08 -3.21 -1.63
CA GLY A 322 3.91 -4.67 -1.71
C GLY A 322 2.80 -5.17 -0.78
N GLY A 323 2.71 -4.63 0.43
CA GLY A 323 1.65 -4.93 1.40
C GLY A 323 0.26 -4.53 0.89
N ILE A 324 0.11 -3.36 0.27
CA ILE A 324 -1.16 -2.93 -0.36
C ILE A 324 -1.55 -3.91 -1.47
N LYS A 325 -0.61 -4.22 -2.38
CA LYS A 325 -0.83 -5.21 -3.44
C LYS A 325 -1.27 -6.55 -2.86
N GLY A 326 -0.55 -7.06 -1.85
CA GLY A 326 -0.87 -8.32 -1.18
C GLY A 326 -2.28 -8.34 -0.62
N ARG A 327 -2.73 -7.26 0.05
CA ARG A 327 -4.09 -7.16 0.60
C ARG A 327 -5.18 -7.15 -0.48
N LEU A 328 -4.93 -6.52 -1.60
CA LEU A 328 -5.89 -6.43 -2.70
C LEU A 328 -5.99 -7.73 -3.50
N THR A 329 -4.89 -8.48 -3.63
CA THR A 329 -4.81 -9.68 -4.46
C THR A 329 -4.97 -11.00 -3.69
N ASP A 330 -4.98 -10.99 -2.35
CA ASP A 330 -5.15 -12.19 -1.52
C ASP A 330 -6.53 -12.83 -1.72
N PRO A 331 -6.62 -14.07 -2.21
CA PRO A 331 -7.90 -14.77 -2.41
C PRO A 331 -8.72 -14.91 -1.13
N LEU A 332 -8.09 -15.03 0.04
CA LEU A 332 -8.78 -15.14 1.32
C LEU A 332 -9.44 -13.82 1.74
N ARG A 333 -8.97 -12.72 1.19
CA ARG A 333 -9.51 -11.39 1.43
C ARG A 333 -10.57 -10.94 0.41
N LEU A 334 -10.80 -11.69 -0.65
CA LEU A 334 -11.80 -11.34 -1.66
C LEU A 334 -13.19 -11.05 -1.08
N PRO A 335 -13.74 -11.81 -0.09
CA PRO A 335 -15.03 -11.45 0.50
C PRO A 335 -15.00 -10.11 1.24
N TYR A 336 -13.92 -9.80 1.95
CA TYR A 336 -13.73 -8.53 2.63
C TYR A 336 -13.62 -7.38 1.63
N ASN A 337 -12.76 -7.53 0.62
CA ASN A 337 -12.55 -6.53 -0.43
C ASN A 337 -13.83 -6.30 -1.24
N PHE A 338 -14.63 -7.36 -1.49
CA PHE A 338 -15.92 -7.25 -2.16
C PHE A 338 -16.91 -6.38 -1.35
N VAL A 339 -17.07 -6.66 -0.07
CA VAL A 339 -17.99 -5.90 0.80
C VAL A 339 -17.55 -4.43 0.92
N ARG A 340 -16.26 -4.17 1.02
CA ARG A 340 -15.67 -2.83 1.10
C ARG A 340 -15.36 -2.19 -0.26
N GLY A 341 -15.71 -2.86 -1.35
CA GLY A 341 -15.40 -2.42 -2.72
C GLY A 341 -15.66 -0.94 -3.00
N PRO A 342 -16.85 -0.37 -2.70
CA PRO A 342 -17.10 1.06 -2.93
C PRO A 342 -16.20 1.98 -2.09
N ILE A 343 -15.88 1.60 -0.85
CA ILE A 343 -15.01 2.38 0.05
C ILE A 343 -13.56 2.33 -0.45
N ILE A 344 -13.06 1.14 -0.79
CA ILE A 344 -11.73 0.96 -1.38
C ILE A 344 -11.65 1.72 -2.71
N GLY A 345 -12.67 1.57 -3.56
CA GLY A 345 -12.75 2.25 -4.84
C GLY A 345 -12.70 3.77 -4.72
N TRP A 346 -13.40 4.33 -3.73
CA TRP A 346 -13.38 5.77 -3.49
C TRP A 346 -12.04 6.28 -2.94
N ASN A 347 -11.40 5.53 -2.04
CA ASN A 347 -10.17 5.99 -1.36
C ASN A 347 -8.90 5.66 -2.14
N ALA A 348 -8.89 4.64 -2.99
CA ALA A 348 -7.68 4.26 -3.72
C ALA A 348 -7.12 5.40 -4.61
N PRO A 349 -7.90 6.11 -5.44
CA PRO A 349 -7.37 7.22 -6.21
C PRO A 349 -6.96 8.42 -5.36
N LYS A 350 -7.59 8.63 -4.19
CA LYS A 350 -7.24 9.74 -3.30
C LYS A 350 -5.82 9.66 -2.74
N ALA A 351 -5.23 8.47 -2.72
CA ALA A 351 -3.84 8.29 -2.29
C ALA A 351 -2.85 9.04 -3.19
N PHE A 352 -3.29 9.49 -4.38
CA PHE A 352 -2.43 10.14 -5.36
C PHE A 352 -3.12 11.32 -6.02
N VAL A 353 -2.36 12.40 -6.25
CA VAL A 353 -2.67 13.41 -7.26
C VAL A 353 -1.93 12.98 -8.53
N SER A 354 -2.65 12.78 -9.64
CA SER A 354 -2.08 12.16 -10.84
C SER A 354 -2.80 12.67 -12.10
N ASP A 355 -2.12 12.62 -13.23
CA ASP A 355 -2.75 12.80 -14.56
C ASP A 355 -3.64 11.61 -14.95
N MET A 356 -3.41 10.44 -14.34
CA MET A 356 -4.14 9.21 -14.63
C MET A 356 -5.60 9.30 -14.14
N GLY A 357 -6.52 9.44 -15.07
CA GLY A 357 -7.96 9.50 -14.82
C GLY A 357 -8.61 8.11 -14.71
N PHE A 358 -9.95 8.11 -14.88
CA PHE A 358 -10.80 6.93 -14.73
C PHE A 358 -10.47 5.78 -15.69
N LEU A 359 -9.81 6.05 -16.81
CA LEU A 359 -9.45 5.03 -17.79
C LEU A 359 -8.08 4.41 -17.48
N THR A 360 -7.07 5.22 -17.16
CA THR A 360 -5.68 4.77 -16.98
C THR A 360 -5.42 4.14 -15.62
N MET A 361 -5.94 4.73 -14.53
CA MET A 361 -5.67 4.27 -13.18
C MET A 361 -6.18 2.83 -12.89
N PRO A 362 -7.36 2.37 -13.36
CA PRO A 362 -7.76 0.96 -13.23
C PRO A 362 -6.81 0.01 -13.94
N GLN A 363 -6.27 0.42 -15.09
CA GLN A 363 -5.31 -0.38 -15.86
C GLN A 363 -3.98 -0.53 -15.13
N LEU A 364 -3.53 0.50 -14.41
CA LEU A 364 -2.35 0.40 -13.53
C LEU A 364 -2.53 -0.65 -12.44
N ILE A 365 -3.68 -0.65 -11.76
CA ILE A 365 -3.98 -1.65 -10.72
C ILE A 365 -3.99 -3.06 -11.31
N LEU A 366 -4.59 -3.23 -12.48
CA LEU A 366 -4.62 -4.52 -13.17
C LEU A 366 -3.22 -4.95 -13.60
N ALA A 367 -2.41 -4.05 -14.17
CA ALA A 367 -1.03 -4.30 -14.54
C ALA A 367 -0.19 -4.72 -13.31
N ALA A 368 -0.37 -4.05 -12.16
CA ALA A 368 0.27 -4.42 -10.91
C ALA A 368 -0.14 -5.82 -10.41
N GLY A 369 -1.40 -6.21 -10.64
CA GLY A 369 -1.92 -7.54 -10.30
C GLY A 369 -1.35 -8.65 -11.18
N ILE A 370 -1.23 -8.40 -12.50
CA ILE A 370 -0.81 -9.39 -13.49
C ILE A 370 0.72 -9.47 -13.60
N GLY A 371 1.43 -8.34 -13.48
CA GLY A 371 2.85 -8.19 -13.80
C GLY A 371 3.83 -8.88 -12.85
N GLY A 372 3.36 -9.73 -11.93
CA GLY A 372 4.21 -10.47 -11.00
C GLY A 372 4.84 -9.56 -9.92
N ASP A 373 5.67 -10.17 -9.08
CA ASP A 373 6.44 -9.47 -8.05
C ASP A 373 7.87 -9.29 -8.57
N SER A 374 8.12 -8.20 -9.28
CA SER A 374 9.50 -7.87 -9.64
C SER A 374 10.22 -7.33 -8.40
N GLN A 375 11.43 -7.83 -8.16
CA GLN A 375 12.30 -7.19 -7.17
C GLN A 375 12.39 -5.71 -7.47
N ALA A 376 12.14 -4.91 -6.45
CA ALA A 376 12.29 -3.49 -6.57
C ALA A 376 13.78 -3.16 -6.56
N ASP A 377 14.22 -2.45 -7.59
CA ASP A 377 15.59 -2.01 -7.72
C ASP A 377 15.78 -0.63 -7.06
N VAL A 378 16.95 -0.37 -6.54
CA VAL A 378 17.33 0.94 -6.01
C VAL A 378 18.61 1.37 -6.72
N LEU A 379 18.59 2.55 -7.31
CA LEU A 379 19.78 3.11 -7.98
C LEU A 379 20.94 3.21 -6.99
N CYS A 380 22.14 2.90 -7.43
CA CYS A 380 23.32 2.86 -6.58
C CYS A 380 23.35 1.78 -5.49
N GLN A 381 22.46 0.80 -5.55
CA GLN A 381 22.48 -0.29 -4.59
C GLN A 381 23.57 -1.33 -4.95
N GLY A 382 24.47 -1.59 -3.99
CA GLY A 382 25.50 -2.62 -4.09
C GLY A 382 26.91 -2.10 -4.32
N ALA A 383 27.89 -2.91 -3.91
CA ALA A 383 29.32 -2.53 -3.94
C ALA A 383 29.87 -2.25 -5.33
N ASN A 384 29.21 -2.78 -6.38
CA ASN A 384 29.66 -2.65 -7.78
C ASN A 384 28.89 -1.56 -8.55
N SER A 385 28.11 -0.70 -7.90
CA SER A 385 27.38 0.39 -8.54
C SER A 385 28.33 1.44 -9.12
N GLY A 386 29.49 1.65 -8.48
CA GLY A 386 30.43 2.69 -8.84
C GLY A 386 30.01 4.09 -8.39
N CYS A 387 28.87 4.20 -7.71
CA CYS A 387 28.40 5.47 -7.15
C CYS A 387 29.33 5.97 -6.05
N ARG A 388 29.48 7.27 -5.93
CA ARG A 388 30.33 7.93 -4.94
C ARG A 388 29.55 8.94 -4.13
N VAL A 389 29.97 9.18 -2.91
CA VAL A 389 29.45 10.29 -2.11
C VAL A 389 30.30 11.52 -2.46
N GLY A 390 29.66 12.52 -3.03
CA GLY A 390 30.24 13.80 -3.39
C GLY A 390 30.18 14.83 -2.25
N PRO A 391 30.53 16.08 -2.54
CA PRO A 391 30.42 17.19 -1.59
C PRO A 391 28.99 17.37 -1.10
N GLY A 392 28.78 17.63 0.19
CA GLY A 392 27.45 17.83 0.78
C GLY A 392 26.61 16.55 0.94
N GLU A 393 27.25 15.38 0.94
CA GLU A 393 26.59 14.06 1.01
C GLU A 393 25.76 13.69 -0.24
N SER A 394 25.86 14.45 -1.33
CA SER A 394 25.22 14.13 -2.60
C SER A 394 25.76 12.83 -3.20
N ILE A 395 24.95 12.13 -3.98
CA ILE A 395 25.31 10.86 -4.62
C ILE A 395 25.65 11.10 -6.08
N GLU A 396 26.91 10.90 -6.45
CA GLU A 396 27.35 10.91 -7.85
C GLU A 396 27.13 9.53 -8.48
N VAL A 397 26.35 9.49 -9.55
CA VAL A 397 25.99 8.27 -10.26
C VAL A 397 26.73 8.20 -11.58
N PRO A 398 27.58 7.19 -11.81
CA PRO A 398 28.23 7.03 -13.10
C PRO A 398 27.20 6.64 -14.18
N ASP A 399 27.38 7.14 -15.39
CA ASP A 399 26.50 6.85 -16.54
C ASP A 399 26.28 5.36 -16.78
N SER A 400 27.29 4.54 -16.50
CA SER A 400 27.17 3.09 -16.63
C SER A 400 26.16 2.49 -15.67
N GLU A 401 25.98 3.04 -14.48
CA GLU A 401 24.96 2.61 -13.50
C GLU A 401 23.59 3.13 -13.91
N GLY A 402 23.46 4.40 -14.29
CA GLY A 402 22.22 4.95 -14.83
C GLY A 402 21.67 4.09 -15.98
N ARG A 403 22.49 3.82 -16.99
CA ARG A 403 22.09 2.94 -18.12
C ARG A 403 21.74 1.52 -17.69
N ARG A 404 22.44 0.93 -16.71
CA ARG A 404 22.10 -0.40 -16.19
C ARG A 404 20.75 -0.39 -15.48
N ALA A 405 20.49 0.62 -14.65
CA ALA A 405 19.23 0.77 -13.94
C ALA A 405 18.05 0.95 -14.92
N VAL A 406 18.22 1.81 -15.92
CA VAL A 406 17.22 1.99 -17.00
C VAL A 406 16.98 0.66 -17.76
N LYS A 407 18.03 -0.06 -18.12
CA LYS A 407 17.87 -1.35 -18.79
C LYS A 407 17.09 -2.36 -17.93
N ARG A 408 17.33 -2.40 -16.61
CA ARG A 408 16.56 -3.27 -15.71
C ARG A 408 15.08 -2.83 -15.58
N LEU A 409 14.82 -1.53 -15.63
CA LEU A 409 13.47 -0.97 -15.59
C LEU A 409 12.70 -1.29 -16.88
N LEU A 410 13.32 -1.07 -18.02
CA LEU A 410 12.67 -1.24 -19.33
C LEU A 410 12.57 -2.72 -19.75
N GLY A 411 13.53 -3.56 -19.38
CA GLY A 411 13.56 -5.02 -19.61
C GLY A 411 14.50 -5.45 -20.69
#